data_6db7960608cf6513c95f35bcfe9fdc98
#
_entry.id   6db7960608cf6513c95f35bcfe9fdc98
#
_cell.length_a   1.000
_cell.length_b   1.000
_cell.length_c   1.000
_cell.angle_alpha   90.00
_cell.angle_beta   90.00
_cell.angle_gamma   90.00
#
_symmetry.space_group_name_H-M   'P 1'
#
loop_
_entity.id
_entity.type
_entity.pdbx_description
1 polymer ?
#
loop_
_entity_poly.entity_id
_entity_poly.type
_entity_poly.pdbx_seq_one_letter_code
_entity_poly.pdbx_strand_id
1 'polypeptide(L)'
;KAYIDFASKNGIEYVILDEGWAVNKKADLMQVVPEINLEELIAYANQKNVGLVLWAGYHAFNRDMENVCRHYAEMGIKGFKVDFMDRDDQDMTAFNYRAAQMTAKYKLLLDLHGMYKPAGLNRTYPNAINFEGVNGLEQMKWEKNPTAQVEYDVMIPFIRQAAGPMDYTQGAMRNAAKGNYYPCYYEPMSQGTRCRQLALYMILDSPFNMLCDT
;
A
#
# COMPACT_ATOMS: atom_id res chain seq x y z
N LYS A 1 -11.92 -13.96 -2.11
CA LYS A 1 -11.27 -15.14 -2.72
C LYS A 1 -10.83 -14.85 -4.16
N ALA A 2 -11.64 -14.15 -4.99
CA ALA A 2 -11.30 -13.87 -6.40
C ALA A 2 -9.89 -13.24 -6.56
N TYR A 3 -9.53 -12.25 -5.75
CA TYR A 3 -8.19 -11.64 -5.79
C TYR A 3 -7.07 -12.61 -5.39
N ILE A 4 -7.34 -13.50 -4.45
CA ILE A 4 -6.37 -14.56 -4.05
C ILE A 4 -6.17 -15.55 -5.21
N ASP A 5 -7.24 -15.95 -5.88
CA ASP A 5 -7.16 -16.83 -7.05
C ASP A 5 -6.42 -16.16 -8.20
N PHE A 6 -6.69 -14.88 -8.44
CA PHE A 6 -5.99 -14.09 -9.44
C PHE A 6 -4.49 -13.98 -9.12
N ALA A 7 -4.15 -13.63 -7.87
CA ALA A 7 -2.76 -13.53 -7.42
C ALA A 7 -2.02 -14.86 -7.61
N SER A 8 -2.58 -15.96 -7.12
CA SER A 8 -2.01 -17.30 -7.27
C SER A 8 -1.78 -17.70 -8.72
N LYS A 9 -2.77 -17.43 -9.59
CA LYS A 9 -2.69 -17.76 -11.02
C LYS A 9 -1.60 -16.97 -11.76
N ASN A 10 -1.35 -15.74 -11.32
CA ASN A 10 -0.43 -14.82 -12.00
C ASN A 10 0.92 -14.66 -11.28
N GLY A 11 1.22 -15.48 -10.27
CA GLY A 11 2.49 -15.44 -9.56
C GLY A 11 2.67 -14.19 -8.69
N ILE A 12 1.58 -13.59 -8.24
CA ILE A 12 1.59 -12.44 -7.32
C ILE A 12 1.63 -12.99 -5.90
N GLU A 13 2.61 -12.56 -5.11
CA GLU A 13 2.92 -13.14 -3.80
C GLU A 13 1.95 -12.69 -2.70
N TYR A 14 1.38 -11.51 -2.81
CA TYR A 14 0.57 -10.91 -1.73
C TYR A 14 -0.74 -10.30 -2.24
N VAL A 15 -1.74 -10.30 -1.37
CA VAL A 15 -2.96 -9.50 -1.54
C VAL A 15 -3.12 -8.62 -0.31
N ILE A 16 -3.30 -7.32 -0.53
CA ILE A 16 -3.59 -6.36 0.54
C ILE A 16 -5.11 -6.28 0.71
N LEU A 17 -5.58 -6.52 1.94
CA LEU A 17 -6.92 -6.13 2.35
C LEU A 17 -6.84 -4.67 2.81
N ASP A 18 -7.25 -3.76 1.94
CA ASP A 18 -7.22 -2.33 2.18
C ASP A 18 -8.29 -1.89 3.19
N GLU A 19 -8.48 -0.59 3.42
CA GLU A 19 -9.44 -0.06 4.39
C GLU A 19 -10.81 -0.73 4.26
N GLY A 20 -11.43 -1.09 5.40
CA GLY A 20 -12.76 -1.65 5.46
C GLY A 20 -12.85 -3.10 5.95
N TRP A 21 -11.74 -3.81 6.16
CA TRP A 21 -11.77 -5.15 6.75
C TRP A 21 -11.98 -5.14 8.28
N ALA A 22 -11.56 -4.06 8.94
CA ALA A 22 -11.81 -3.81 10.37
C ALA A 22 -12.84 -2.71 10.57
N VAL A 23 -13.47 -2.69 11.74
CA VAL A 23 -14.54 -1.72 12.06
C VAL A 23 -13.97 -0.31 12.11
N ASN A 24 -14.38 0.53 11.15
CA ASN A 24 -13.98 1.92 11.06
C ASN A 24 -14.50 2.77 12.24
N LYS A 25 -13.88 3.93 12.49
CA LYS A 25 -14.26 4.95 13.47
C LYS A 25 -14.06 4.56 14.94
N LYS A 26 -13.55 3.38 15.25
CA LYS A 26 -13.26 2.95 16.62
C LYS A 26 -11.78 2.89 16.93
N ALA A 27 -10.92 3.09 15.95
CA ALA A 27 -9.47 2.87 16.03
C ALA A 27 -9.15 1.52 16.73
N ASP A 28 -9.80 0.46 16.28
CA ASP A 28 -9.69 -0.88 16.86
C ASP A 28 -9.53 -1.93 15.76
N LEU A 29 -8.29 -2.35 15.55
CA LEU A 29 -7.97 -3.37 14.55
C LEU A 29 -8.34 -4.80 14.98
N MET A 30 -8.73 -5.00 16.25
CA MET A 30 -9.15 -6.32 16.74
C MET A 30 -10.62 -6.65 16.40
N GLN A 31 -11.36 -5.69 15.85
CA GLN A 31 -12.75 -5.88 15.44
C GLN A 31 -12.86 -6.02 13.92
N VAL A 32 -12.80 -7.24 13.42
CA VAL A 32 -13.06 -7.54 12.02
C VAL A 32 -14.55 -7.31 11.71
N VAL A 33 -14.85 -6.76 10.53
CA VAL A 33 -16.25 -6.57 10.10
C VAL A 33 -16.93 -7.93 9.86
N PRO A 34 -18.24 -8.07 10.17
CA PRO A 34 -18.91 -9.37 10.10
C PRO A 34 -18.99 -9.96 8.69
N GLU A 35 -18.84 -9.13 7.66
CA GLU A 35 -18.86 -9.55 6.26
C GLU A 35 -17.56 -10.27 5.83
N ILE A 36 -16.50 -10.17 6.64
CA ILE A 36 -15.19 -10.77 6.35
C ILE A 36 -14.86 -11.86 7.36
N ASN A 37 -14.79 -13.10 6.89
CA ASN A 37 -14.20 -14.20 7.64
C ASN A 37 -12.69 -14.24 7.39
N LEU A 38 -11.93 -13.53 8.21
CA LEU A 38 -10.49 -13.36 8.02
C LEU A 38 -9.73 -14.68 8.18
N GLU A 39 -10.12 -15.53 9.13
CA GLU A 39 -9.50 -16.85 9.34
C GLU A 39 -9.65 -17.74 8.09
N GLU A 40 -10.84 -17.77 7.52
CA GLU A 40 -11.10 -18.52 6.28
C GLU A 40 -10.29 -17.97 5.10
N LEU A 41 -10.16 -16.63 5.00
CA LEU A 41 -9.37 -16.02 3.94
C LEU A 41 -7.88 -16.33 4.08
N ILE A 42 -7.34 -16.30 5.30
CA ILE A 42 -5.94 -16.66 5.57
C ILE A 42 -5.69 -18.12 5.21
N ALA A 43 -6.56 -19.04 5.67
CA ALA A 43 -6.43 -20.45 5.35
C ALA A 43 -6.49 -20.69 3.84
N TYR A 44 -7.41 -20.04 3.14
CA TYR A 44 -7.54 -20.11 1.69
C TYR A 44 -6.31 -19.56 0.96
N ALA A 45 -5.81 -18.40 1.37
CA ALA A 45 -4.62 -17.78 0.79
C ALA A 45 -3.37 -18.66 0.97
N ASN A 46 -3.20 -19.26 2.15
CA ASN A 46 -2.10 -20.21 2.41
C ASN A 46 -2.16 -21.44 1.49
N GLN A 47 -3.35 -22.00 1.21
CA GLN A 47 -3.51 -23.10 0.25
C GLN A 47 -3.11 -22.71 -1.18
N LYS A 48 -3.19 -21.44 -1.50
CA LYS A 48 -2.85 -20.87 -2.81
C LYS A 48 -1.43 -20.30 -2.90
N ASN A 49 -0.64 -20.40 -1.82
CA ASN A 49 0.68 -19.78 -1.67
C ASN A 49 0.65 -18.26 -1.87
N VAL A 50 -0.40 -17.58 -1.39
CA VAL A 50 -0.55 -16.13 -1.40
C VAL A 50 -0.55 -15.60 0.02
N GLY A 51 0.26 -14.60 0.31
CA GLY A 51 0.28 -13.92 1.60
C GLY A 51 -0.82 -12.87 1.70
N LEU A 52 -1.39 -12.67 2.89
CA LEU A 52 -2.28 -11.55 3.14
C LEU A 52 -1.57 -10.45 3.93
N VAL A 53 -1.76 -9.21 3.52
CA VAL A 53 -1.31 -7.99 4.20
C VAL A 53 -2.56 -7.20 4.58
N LEU A 54 -2.57 -6.58 5.76
CA LEU A 54 -3.72 -5.82 6.25
C LEU A 54 -3.41 -4.33 6.25
N TRP A 55 -4.37 -3.54 5.82
CA TRP A 55 -4.32 -2.10 5.99
C TRP A 55 -4.60 -1.71 7.45
N ALA A 56 -3.95 -0.68 7.94
CA ALA A 56 -4.16 -0.16 9.28
C ALA A 56 -3.99 1.37 9.29
N GLY A 57 -5.00 2.09 9.77
CA GLY A 57 -4.84 3.51 10.04
C GLY A 57 -3.88 3.75 11.22
N TYR A 58 -3.07 4.80 11.13
CA TYR A 58 -2.06 5.18 12.12
C TYR A 58 -2.57 5.14 13.58
N HIS A 59 -3.71 5.78 13.84
CA HIS A 59 -4.24 5.86 15.21
C HIS A 59 -4.58 4.49 15.79
N ALA A 60 -5.21 3.63 14.97
CA ALA A 60 -5.58 2.28 15.39
C ALA A 60 -4.35 1.40 15.62
N PHE A 61 -3.37 1.49 14.73
CA PHE A 61 -2.13 0.73 14.82
C PHE A 61 -1.28 1.15 16.02
N ASN A 62 -1.09 2.48 16.22
CA ASN A 62 -0.29 3.02 17.32
C ASN A 62 -0.88 2.73 18.69
N ARG A 63 -2.21 2.64 18.80
CA ARG A 63 -2.91 2.41 20.06
C ARG A 63 -2.56 1.07 20.71
N ASP A 64 -2.42 0.01 19.93
CA ASP A 64 -2.22 -1.35 20.46
C ASP A 64 -1.26 -2.16 19.57
N MET A 65 -0.19 -1.52 19.15
CA MET A 65 0.73 -2.01 18.12
C MET A 65 1.25 -3.42 18.39
N GLU A 66 1.69 -3.69 19.63
CA GLU A 66 2.28 -4.98 19.96
C GLU A 66 1.24 -6.11 19.92
N ASN A 67 0.07 -5.90 20.48
CA ASN A 67 -0.98 -6.90 20.48
C ASN A 67 -1.49 -7.17 19.07
N VAL A 68 -1.67 -6.12 18.26
CA VAL A 68 -2.07 -6.22 16.85
C VAL A 68 -1.04 -7.01 16.06
N CYS A 69 0.24 -6.66 16.14
CA CYS A 69 1.30 -7.39 15.43
C CYS A 69 1.39 -8.86 15.84
N ARG A 70 1.36 -9.12 17.16
CA ARG A 70 1.40 -10.49 17.67
C ARG A 70 0.21 -11.32 17.18
N HIS A 71 -1.00 -10.81 17.40
CA HIS A 71 -2.24 -11.50 17.08
C HIS A 71 -2.31 -11.89 15.60
N TYR A 72 -2.09 -10.92 14.71
CA TYR A 72 -2.20 -11.16 13.27
C TYR A 72 -1.02 -11.97 12.70
N ALA A 73 0.17 -11.88 13.29
CA ALA A 73 1.27 -12.77 12.94
C ALA A 73 0.97 -14.23 13.32
N GLU A 74 0.40 -14.47 14.51
CA GLU A 74 -0.04 -15.79 14.97
C GLU A 74 -1.14 -16.37 14.07
N MET A 75 -2.06 -15.54 13.56
CA MET A 75 -3.06 -15.93 12.58
C MET A 75 -2.46 -16.28 11.19
N GLY A 76 -1.26 -15.80 10.86
CA GLY A 76 -0.59 -16.05 9.59
C GLY A 76 -0.59 -14.89 8.60
N ILE A 77 -0.98 -13.68 9.01
CA ILE A 77 -0.83 -12.44 8.23
C ILE A 77 0.66 -12.17 8.00
N LYS A 78 0.98 -11.57 6.85
CA LYS A 78 2.37 -11.36 6.40
C LYS A 78 2.86 -9.93 6.60
N GLY A 79 1.98 -8.97 6.85
CA GLY A 79 2.39 -7.57 7.04
C GLY A 79 1.25 -6.61 7.22
N PHE A 80 1.63 -5.34 7.36
CA PHE A 80 0.71 -4.22 7.44
C PHE A 80 1.08 -3.12 6.46
N LYS A 81 0.05 -2.57 5.81
CA LYS A 81 0.07 -1.25 5.18
C LYS A 81 -0.46 -0.25 6.20
N VAL A 82 0.41 0.59 6.76
CA VAL A 82 0.04 1.58 7.78
C VAL A 82 -0.07 2.95 7.14
N ASP A 83 -1.21 3.61 7.33
CA ASP A 83 -1.62 4.77 6.55
C ASP A 83 -2.12 5.94 7.42
N PHE A 84 -2.32 7.11 6.80
CA PHE A 84 -2.87 8.34 7.42
C PHE A 84 -1.98 8.93 8.51
N MET A 85 -0.68 8.92 8.32
CA MET A 85 0.26 9.59 9.22
C MET A 85 0.30 11.10 9.00
N ASP A 86 0.37 11.54 7.75
CA ASP A 86 0.26 12.95 7.27
C ASP A 86 1.12 13.97 8.03
N ARG A 87 2.25 13.49 8.58
CA ARG A 87 3.18 14.28 9.40
C ARG A 87 4.62 13.81 9.17
N ASP A 88 5.57 14.72 9.39
CA ASP A 88 7.01 14.47 9.28
C ASP A 88 7.81 14.96 10.50
N ASP A 89 7.12 15.27 11.60
CA ASP A 89 7.74 15.71 12.85
C ASP A 89 8.44 14.57 13.62
N GLN A 90 9.10 14.94 14.70
CA GLN A 90 9.88 14.01 15.53
C GLN A 90 9.05 12.84 16.07
N ASP A 91 7.81 13.11 16.50
CA ASP A 91 6.94 12.06 17.07
C ASP A 91 6.53 11.05 16.02
N MET A 92 6.22 11.51 14.80
CA MET A 92 5.89 10.63 13.70
C MET A 92 7.10 9.85 13.20
N THR A 93 8.27 10.48 13.15
CA THR A 93 9.52 9.79 12.86
C THR A 93 9.79 8.68 13.89
N ALA A 94 9.64 8.98 15.18
CA ALA A 94 9.79 7.99 16.24
C ALA A 94 8.75 6.85 16.13
N PHE A 95 7.52 7.18 15.74
CA PHE A 95 6.49 6.15 15.46
C PHE A 95 6.91 5.20 14.35
N ASN A 96 7.41 5.71 13.21
CA ASN A 96 7.84 4.89 12.08
C ASN A 96 8.94 3.91 12.48
N TYR A 97 9.90 4.33 13.30
CA TYR A 97 10.93 3.43 13.85
C TYR A 97 10.32 2.36 14.77
N ARG A 98 9.41 2.74 15.67
CA ARG A 98 8.72 1.77 16.55
C ARG A 98 7.88 0.76 15.75
N ALA A 99 7.16 1.24 14.73
CA ALA A 99 6.37 0.38 13.86
C ALA A 99 7.25 -0.64 13.11
N ALA A 100 8.35 -0.18 12.52
CA ALA A 100 9.31 -1.04 11.84
C ALA A 100 9.96 -2.07 12.78
N GLN A 101 10.34 -1.64 13.99
CA GLN A 101 10.88 -2.53 15.00
C GLN A 101 9.87 -3.58 15.46
N MET A 102 8.61 -3.17 15.71
CA MET A 102 7.57 -4.06 16.18
C MET A 102 7.14 -5.08 15.12
N THR A 103 6.96 -4.63 13.89
CA THR A 103 6.67 -5.54 12.77
C THR A 103 7.82 -6.50 12.51
N ALA A 104 9.09 -6.06 12.61
CA ALA A 104 10.26 -6.93 12.53
C ALA A 104 10.27 -8.01 13.63
N LYS A 105 9.94 -7.64 14.88
CA LYS A 105 9.86 -8.58 16.02
C LYS A 105 8.94 -9.77 15.71
N TYR A 106 7.84 -9.52 15.00
CA TYR A 106 6.86 -10.53 14.64
C TYR A 106 7.01 -11.05 13.18
N LYS A 107 8.11 -10.71 12.50
CA LYS A 107 8.41 -11.13 11.12
C LYS A 107 7.33 -10.70 10.11
N LEU A 108 6.82 -9.49 10.29
CA LEU A 108 5.82 -8.88 9.43
C LEU A 108 6.46 -7.86 8.50
N LEU A 109 6.01 -7.81 7.26
CA LEU A 109 6.31 -6.75 6.31
C LEU A 109 5.62 -5.45 6.72
N LEU A 110 6.23 -4.32 6.37
CA LEU A 110 5.68 -3.01 6.62
C LEU A 110 5.74 -2.16 5.35
N ASP A 111 4.59 -1.66 4.94
CA ASP A 111 4.40 -0.64 3.92
C ASP A 111 3.83 0.62 4.58
N LEU A 112 4.40 1.78 4.30
CA LEU A 112 4.09 3.03 4.99
C LEU A 112 3.48 4.04 4.02
N HIS A 113 2.21 4.38 4.24
CA HIS A 113 1.43 5.34 3.48
C HIS A 113 1.12 6.61 4.28
N GLY A 114 0.75 7.69 3.59
CA GLY A 114 0.55 8.99 4.23
C GLY A 114 1.79 9.48 4.98
N MET A 115 2.97 9.06 4.59
CA MET A 115 4.23 9.40 5.25
C MET A 115 5.12 10.26 4.36
N TYR A 116 6.16 10.85 4.96
CA TYR A 116 7.25 11.51 4.23
C TYR A 116 8.12 10.49 3.45
N LYS A 117 8.92 10.98 2.50
CA LYS A 117 9.87 10.13 1.75
C LYS A 117 10.84 9.40 2.71
N PRO A 118 11.29 8.18 2.38
CA PRO A 118 12.19 7.42 3.25
C PRO A 118 13.51 8.16 3.48
N ALA A 119 14.02 8.03 4.71
CA ALA A 119 15.29 8.61 5.14
C ALA A 119 16.24 7.52 5.70
N GLY A 120 16.22 6.34 5.10
CA GLY A 120 17.10 5.22 5.47
C GLY A 120 16.52 4.24 6.49
N LEU A 121 15.24 4.34 6.86
CA LEU A 121 14.57 3.41 7.77
C LEU A 121 14.73 1.94 7.34
N ASN A 122 14.58 1.67 6.05
CA ASN A 122 14.70 0.34 5.45
C ASN A 122 16.13 -0.25 5.50
N ARG A 123 17.14 0.56 5.74
CA ARG A 123 18.51 0.06 5.97
C ARG A 123 18.67 -0.53 7.37
N THR A 124 17.97 0.02 8.35
CA THR A 124 17.96 -0.48 9.74
C THR A 124 16.93 -1.60 9.90
N TYR A 125 15.78 -1.43 9.27
CA TYR A 125 14.65 -2.36 9.32
C TYR A 125 14.24 -2.77 7.91
N PRO A 126 14.86 -3.80 7.33
CA PRO A 126 14.60 -4.22 5.94
C PRO A 126 13.19 -4.81 5.72
N ASN A 127 12.45 -5.06 6.77
CA ASN A 127 11.02 -5.39 6.70
C ASN A 127 10.12 -4.19 6.37
N ALA A 128 10.60 -2.95 6.52
CA ALA A 128 9.96 -1.76 5.97
C ALA A 128 10.33 -1.68 4.48
N ILE A 129 9.48 -2.28 3.65
CA ILE A 129 9.82 -2.60 2.26
C ILE A 129 9.33 -1.58 1.25
N ASN A 130 8.31 -0.80 1.59
CA ASN A 130 7.77 0.20 0.67
C ASN A 130 7.28 1.44 1.41
N PHE A 131 7.20 2.56 0.68
CA PHE A 131 6.89 3.87 1.23
C PHE A 131 6.15 4.70 0.19
N GLU A 132 5.02 5.29 0.56
CA GLU A 132 4.37 6.24 -0.33
C GLU A 132 5.19 7.54 -0.44
N GLY A 133 4.94 8.52 0.39
CA GLY A 133 5.64 9.81 0.42
C GLY A 133 5.73 10.49 -0.95
N VAL A 134 4.67 10.39 -1.76
CA VAL A 134 4.58 10.87 -3.13
C VAL A 134 3.13 11.17 -3.49
N ASN A 135 2.92 12.06 -4.44
CA ASN A 135 1.60 12.25 -5.06
C ASN A 135 1.36 11.14 -6.08
N GLY A 136 0.88 9.97 -5.62
CA GLY A 136 0.75 8.76 -6.42
C GLY A 136 -0.36 8.80 -7.47
N LEU A 137 -0.43 7.76 -8.30
CA LEU A 137 -1.43 7.66 -9.37
C LEU A 137 -2.87 7.64 -8.82
N GLU A 138 -3.07 7.22 -7.59
CA GLU A 138 -4.40 7.20 -6.96
C GLU A 138 -5.06 8.57 -6.90
N GLN A 139 -4.30 9.67 -6.92
CA GLN A 139 -4.83 11.03 -6.96
C GLN A 139 -5.75 11.27 -8.17
N MET A 140 -5.60 10.48 -9.23
CA MET A 140 -6.49 10.53 -10.38
C MET A 140 -7.93 10.12 -10.07
N LYS A 141 -8.18 9.56 -8.91
CA LYS A 141 -9.55 9.20 -8.47
C LYS A 141 -10.39 10.44 -8.13
N TRP A 142 -9.77 11.54 -7.71
CA TRP A 142 -10.46 12.74 -7.21
C TRP A 142 -9.90 14.09 -7.68
N GLU A 143 -8.71 14.12 -8.23
CA GLU A 143 -8.09 15.39 -8.65
C GLU A 143 -8.82 15.99 -9.87
N LYS A 144 -9.44 17.15 -9.67
CA LYS A 144 -10.21 17.84 -10.72
C LYS A 144 -9.32 18.59 -11.72
N ASN A 145 -8.17 19.06 -11.25
CA ASN A 145 -7.19 19.81 -12.06
C ASN A 145 -5.86 19.06 -12.03
N PRO A 146 -5.79 17.89 -12.62
CA PRO A 146 -4.57 17.11 -12.56
C PRO A 146 -3.46 17.86 -13.25
N THR A 147 -2.30 17.95 -12.61
CA THR A 147 -1.04 18.24 -13.28
C THR A 147 -0.94 17.33 -14.50
N ALA A 148 -0.25 17.74 -15.54
CA ALA A 148 0.02 16.88 -16.68
C ALA A 148 0.69 15.60 -16.18
N GLN A 149 -0.10 14.58 -15.89
CA GLN A 149 0.36 13.36 -15.24
C GLN A 149 1.46 12.67 -16.03
N VAL A 150 1.39 12.74 -17.36
CA VAL A 150 2.42 12.17 -18.25
C VAL A 150 3.79 12.79 -17.99
N GLU A 151 3.84 14.11 -17.80
CA GLU A 151 5.07 14.82 -17.47
C GLU A 151 5.52 14.52 -16.03
N TYR A 152 4.57 14.46 -15.11
CA TYR A 152 4.85 14.10 -13.72
C TYR A 152 5.46 12.71 -13.59
N ASP A 153 4.90 11.70 -14.25
CA ASP A 153 5.39 10.32 -14.23
C ASP A 153 6.83 10.18 -14.75
N VAL A 154 7.25 11.08 -15.65
CA VAL A 154 8.63 11.09 -16.16
C VAL A 154 9.58 11.80 -15.20
N MET A 155 9.12 12.77 -14.44
CA MET A 155 9.97 13.53 -13.53
C MET A 155 10.08 12.92 -12.13
N ILE A 156 8.98 12.35 -11.61
CA ILE A 156 8.91 11.95 -10.21
C ILE A 156 9.93 10.87 -9.82
N PRO A 157 10.33 9.91 -10.66
CA PRO A 157 11.39 8.97 -10.33
C PRO A 157 12.71 9.65 -9.96
N PHE A 158 13.10 10.67 -10.72
CA PHE A 158 14.34 11.41 -10.47
C PHE A 158 14.30 12.23 -9.17
N ILE A 159 13.14 12.68 -8.76
CA ILE A 159 12.96 13.51 -7.55
C ILE A 159 12.80 12.61 -6.33
N ARG A 160 11.92 11.62 -6.39
CA ARG A 160 11.46 10.85 -5.22
C ARG A 160 12.26 9.56 -5.00
N GLN A 161 12.56 8.80 -6.04
CA GLN A 161 13.27 7.51 -5.89
C GLN A 161 14.74 7.65 -5.50
N ALA A 162 15.33 8.85 -5.64
CA ALA A 162 16.63 9.13 -5.05
C ALA A 162 16.66 8.89 -3.52
N ALA A 163 15.53 8.98 -2.84
CA ALA A 163 15.39 8.71 -1.41
C ALA A 163 15.15 7.22 -1.07
N GLY A 164 14.74 6.41 -2.03
CA GLY A 164 14.45 4.98 -1.85
C GLY A 164 13.15 4.54 -2.54
N PRO A 165 12.66 3.34 -2.22
CA PRO A 165 11.46 2.76 -2.81
C PRO A 165 10.25 3.71 -2.78
N MET A 166 9.38 3.59 -3.76
CA MET A 166 8.22 4.45 -3.91
C MET A 166 6.98 3.64 -4.27
N ASP A 167 5.97 3.67 -3.39
CA ASP A 167 4.66 3.11 -3.68
C ASP A 167 3.83 4.13 -4.45
N TYR A 168 3.89 4.05 -5.76
CA TYR A 168 3.27 5.02 -6.67
C TYR A 168 1.83 4.63 -7.05
N THR A 169 1.43 3.40 -6.77
CA THR A 169 0.12 2.84 -7.15
C THR A 169 -0.17 2.91 -8.66
N GLN A 170 0.86 2.60 -9.48
CA GLN A 170 0.77 2.57 -10.94
C GLN A 170 -0.08 1.42 -11.46
N GLY A 171 -0.45 1.47 -12.74
CA GLY A 171 -1.00 0.34 -13.48
C GLY A 171 -2.42 0.51 -14.00
N ALA A 172 -3.11 1.62 -13.71
CA ALA A 172 -4.47 1.84 -14.21
C ALA A 172 -4.52 1.77 -15.75
N MET A 173 -5.09 0.68 -16.27
CA MET A 173 -5.16 0.40 -17.73
C MET A 173 -6.35 1.06 -18.42
N ARG A 174 -7.30 1.62 -17.65
CA ARG A 174 -8.32 2.52 -18.19
C ARG A 174 -7.67 3.88 -18.42
N ASN A 175 -7.45 4.24 -19.68
CA ASN A 175 -6.73 5.45 -20.06
C ASN A 175 -7.65 6.51 -20.66
N ALA A 176 -7.39 7.76 -20.31
CA ALA A 176 -7.99 8.92 -20.93
C ALA A 176 -7.02 9.59 -21.90
N ALA A 177 -7.48 9.85 -23.12
CA ALA A 177 -6.78 10.74 -24.04
C ALA A 177 -6.78 12.17 -23.51
N LYS A 178 -5.86 13.00 -24.01
CA LYS A 178 -5.77 14.43 -23.62
C LYS A 178 -7.13 15.11 -23.81
N GLY A 179 -7.60 15.75 -22.73
CA GLY A 179 -8.89 16.44 -22.70
C GLY A 179 -10.10 15.59 -22.36
N ASN A 180 -9.98 14.26 -22.27
CA ASN A 180 -11.06 13.36 -21.95
C ASN A 180 -10.99 12.81 -20.52
N TYR A 181 -9.98 13.21 -19.77
CA TYR A 181 -9.87 12.81 -18.37
C TYR A 181 -10.92 13.53 -17.50
N TYR A 182 -11.52 12.76 -16.60
CA TYR A 182 -12.29 13.28 -15.47
C TYR A 182 -12.05 12.38 -14.25
N PRO A 183 -12.08 12.93 -13.02
CA PRO A 183 -11.91 12.13 -11.83
C PRO A 183 -13.08 11.16 -11.65
N CYS A 184 -12.77 9.90 -11.38
CA CYS A 184 -13.76 8.88 -11.11
C CYS A 184 -13.24 7.97 -9.99
N TYR A 185 -13.94 7.96 -8.86
CA TYR A 185 -13.46 7.26 -7.67
C TYR A 185 -13.51 5.73 -7.82
N TYR A 186 -14.60 5.21 -8.35
CA TYR A 186 -14.84 3.76 -8.44
C TYR A 186 -14.23 3.11 -9.68
N GLU A 187 -13.99 3.89 -10.70
CA GLU A 187 -13.40 3.44 -11.98
C GLU A 187 -12.30 4.41 -12.42
N PRO A 188 -11.25 4.53 -11.63
CA PRO A 188 -10.20 5.51 -11.91
C PRO A 188 -9.53 5.28 -13.26
N MET A 189 -9.12 6.36 -13.89
CA MET A 189 -8.41 6.33 -15.15
C MET A 189 -7.08 7.07 -15.06
N SER A 190 -6.10 6.59 -15.82
CA SER A 190 -4.83 7.30 -16.02
C SER A 190 -4.87 8.16 -17.29
N GLN A 191 -4.00 9.14 -17.36
CA GLN A 191 -3.75 9.90 -18.60
C GLN A 191 -2.69 9.18 -19.45
N GLY A 192 -2.76 9.33 -20.78
CA GLY A 192 -1.77 8.81 -21.71
C GLY A 192 -2.08 7.41 -22.21
N THR A 193 -1.12 6.48 -22.17
CA THR A 193 -1.24 5.17 -22.81
C THR A 193 -1.05 4.01 -21.83
N ARG A 194 -1.64 2.85 -22.15
CA ARG A 194 -1.41 1.59 -21.43
C ARG A 194 0.05 1.17 -21.46
N CYS A 195 0.74 1.36 -22.60
CA CYS A 195 2.17 1.08 -22.69
C CYS A 195 2.98 1.87 -21.67
N ARG A 196 2.62 3.13 -21.40
CA ARG A 196 3.25 3.93 -20.37
C ARG A 196 3.00 3.32 -18.99
N GLN A 197 1.78 2.92 -18.66
CA GLN A 197 1.47 2.27 -17.40
C GLN A 197 2.28 0.98 -17.18
N LEU A 198 2.44 0.17 -18.24
CA LEU A 198 3.30 -1.02 -18.18
C LEU A 198 4.78 -0.65 -17.97
N ALA A 199 5.28 0.39 -18.64
CA ALA A 199 6.65 0.85 -18.48
C ALA A 199 6.93 1.37 -17.04
N LEU A 200 5.93 1.93 -16.36
CA LEU A 200 6.08 2.39 -14.97
C LEU A 200 6.45 1.25 -14.01
N TYR A 201 6.02 0.02 -14.24
CA TYR A 201 6.44 -1.14 -13.43
C TYR A 201 7.93 -1.44 -13.54
N MET A 202 8.58 -1.01 -14.62
CA MET A 202 10.03 -1.17 -14.81
C MET A 202 10.82 0.05 -14.30
N ILE A 203 10.22 1.23 -14.36
CA ILE A 203 10.87 2.50 -13.97
C ILE A 203 10.75 2.73 -12.47
N LEU A 204 9.57 2.45 -11.89
CA LEU A 204 9.28 2.63 -10.48
C LEU A 204 9.71 1.38 -9.70
N ASP A 205 11.03 1.24 -9.53
CA ASP A 205 11.61 0.11 -8.83
C ASP A 205 11.25 0.14 -7.34
N SER A 206 10.56 -0.90 -6.88
CA SER A 206 10.21 -1.10 -5.49
C SER A 206 10.17 -2.60 -5.20
N PRO A 207 10.65 -3.06 -4.02
CA PRO A 207 10.56 -4.46 -3.64
C PRO A 207 9.12 -4.94 -3.40
N PHE A 208 8.16 -4.02 -3.39
CA PHE A 208 6.73 -4.31 -3.15
C PHE A 208 5.86 -3.45 -4.08
N ASN A 209 5.88 -3.78 -5.36
CA ASN A 209 5.06 -3.10 -6.36
C ASN A 209 3.61 -3.56 -6.28
N MET A 210 2.68 -2.62 -6.20
CA MET A 210 1.25 -2.92 -6.25
C MET A 210 0.74 -2.99 -7.68
N LEU A 211 -0.06 -4.01 -7.99
CA LEU A 211 -0.90 -4.03 -9.18
C LEU A 211 -2.22 -3.36 -8.83
N CYS A 212 -2.40 -2.12 -9.33
CA CYS A 212 -3.56 -1.29 -9.00
C CYS A 212 -4.51 -1.19 -10.20
N ASP A 213 -5.06 -2.33 -10.62
CA ASP A 213 -6.05 -2.40 -11.70
C ASP A 213 -7.18 -3.38 -11.35
N THR A 214 -8.25 -3.40 -12.13
CA THR A 214 -9.44 -4.25 -11.92
C THR A 214 -9.58 -5.34 -12.97
#